data_1ac9562b77d880b94c9024943e11982e
#
_entry.id   1ac9562b77d880b94c9024943e11982e
#
_cell.length_a   1.000
_cell.length_b   1.000
_cell.length_c   1.000
_cell.angle_alpha   90.00
_cell.angle_beta   90.00
_cell.angle_gamma   90.00
#
_symmetry.space_group_name_H-M   'P 1'
#
loop_
_entity.id
_entity.type
_entity.pdbx_description
1 polymer ?
#
loop_
_entity_poly.entity_id
_entity_poly.type
_entity_poly.pdbx_seq_one_letter_code
_entity_poly.pdbx_strand_id
1 'polypeptide(L)'
;GAMYEFIKKKKYHHKIKYIGIDIKKKFILECKKSYKNEVNFFIGSSPKFLVDYSMMSGTYNLTKTKSTLIWEKYIYFNLEECLKKSRRGVIFNIQNSKFTKIRNNIYYAEAEKIKSFFLSKNLEVNYFQSENFSNDVIFYIIKK
;
A
#
# COMPACT_ATOMS: atom_id res chain seq x y z
N GLY A 1 -4.37 8.28 -10.07
CA GLY A 1 -4.08 7.63 -11.33
C GLY A 1 -2.61 7.41 -11.67
N ALA A 2 -1.63 7.94 -10.87
CA ALA A 2 -0.20 7.89 -11.25
C ALA A 2 0.32 6.46 -11.56
N MET A 3 -0.10 5.45 -10.79
CA MET A 3 0.29 4.06 -11.06
C MET A 3 -0.27 3.57 -12.40
N TYR A 4 -1.50 3.93 -12.74
CA TYR A 4 -2.08 3.56 -14.03
C TYR A 4 -1.33 4.21 -15.20
N GLU A 5 -0.96 5.49 -15.09
CA GLU A 5 -0.14 6.18 -16.08
C GLU A 5 1.23 5.50 -16.26
N PHE A 6 1.86 5.09 -15.17
CA PHE A 6 3.10 4.33 -15.23
C PHE A 6 2.93 3.00 -15.99
N ILE A 7 1.85 2.26 -15.69
CA ILE A 7 1.53 0.98 -16.37
C ILE A 7 1.32 1.20 -17.87
N LYS A 8 0.59 2.26 -18.27
CA LYS A 8 0.40 2.65 -19.68
C LYS A 8 1.71 2.99 -20.36
N LYS A 9 2.50 3.87 -19.74
CA LYS A 9 3.80 4.31 -20.27
C LYS A 9 4.77 3.15 -20.48
N LYS A 10 4.77 2.17 -19.59
CA LYS A 10 5.58 0.95 -19.69
C LYS A 10 4.98 -0.12 -20.61
N LYS A 11 3.85 0.15 -21.25
CA LYS A 11 3.12 -0.79 -22.14
C LYS A 11 2.71 -2.11 -21.46
N TYR A 12 2.49 -2.08 -20.12
CA TYR A 12 2.05 -3.26 -19.36
C TYR A 12 0.52 -3.37 -19.24
N HIS A 13 -0.22 -2.36 -19.72
CA HIS A 13 -1.69 -2.29 -19.55
C HIS A 13 -2.44 -3.47 -20.19
N HIS A 14 -1.87 -4.12 -21.22
CA HIS A 14 -2.44 -5.31 -21.83
C HIS A 14 -2.17 -6.61 -21.03
N LYS A 15 -1.21 -6.58 -20.08
CA LYS A 15 -0.84 -7.72 -19.22
C LYS A 15 -1.39 -7.59 -17.81
N ILE A 16 -1.79 -6.39 -17.39
CA ILE A 16 -2.18 -6.06 -16.03
C ILE A 16 -3.60 -5.47 -16.02
N LYS A 17 -4.52 -6.17 -15.37
CA LYS A 17 -5.83 -5.61 -15.06
C LYS A 17 -5.70 -4.74 -13.80
N TYR A 18 -5.59 -3.44 -14.00
CA TYR A 18 -5.44 -2.48 -12.90
C TYR A 18 -6.79 -2.06 -12.33
N ILE A 19 -6.82 -1.85 -11.02
CA ILE A 19 -7.96 -1.33 -10.27
C ILE A 19 -7.45 -0.30 -9.28
N GLY A 20 -7.97 0.92 -9.34
CA GLY A 20 -7.61 1.99 -8.41
C GLY A 20 -8.58 2.08 -7.23
N ILE A 21 -8.04 2.22 -6.02
CA ILE A 21 -8.83 2.37 -4.79
C ILE A 21 -8.27 3.53 -3.99
N ASP A 22 -9.14 4.40 -3.49
CA ASP A 22 -8.78 5.49 -2.59
C ASP A 22 -9.95 5.77 -1.64
N ILE A 23 -9.65 6.16 -0.41
CA ILE A 23 -10.65 6.55 0.58
C ILE A 23 -11.29 7.91 0.27
N LYS A 24 -10.59 8.77 -0.49
CA LYS A 24 -11.06 10.11 -0.84
C LYS A 24 -11.91 10.08 -2.09
N LYS A 25 -13.21 10.25 -1.92
CA LYS A 25 -14.20 10.34 -3.02
C LYS A 25 -13.77 11.29 -4.14
N LYS A 26 -13.21 12.46 -3.78
CA LYS A 26 -12.76 13.47 -4.75
C LYS A 26 -11.73 12.88 -5.73
N PHE A 27 -10.71 12.18 -5.24
CA PHE A 27 -9.68 11.60 -6.10
C PHE A 27 -10.24 10.51 -7.02
N ILE A 28 -11.17 9.69 -6.51
CA ILE A 28 -11.84 8.68 -7.33
C ILE A 28 -12.68 9.32 -8.44
N LEU A 29 -13.40 10.40 -8.14
CA LEU A 29 -14.18 11.13 -9.17
C LEU A 29 -13.30 11.74 -10.24
N GLU A 30 -12.17 12.35 -9.86
CA GLU A 30 -11.17 12.89 -10.79
C GLU A 30 -10.57 11.78 -11.68
N CYS A 31 -10.19 10.64 -11.10
CA CYS A 31 -9.70 9.50 -11.86
C CYS A 31 -10.75 8.96 -12.85
N LYS A 32 -11.99 8.80 -12.43
CA LYS A 32 -13.09 8.36 -13.31
C LYS A 32 -13.32 9.33 -14.47
N LYS A 33 -13.22 10.63 -14.21
CA LYS A 33 -13.33 11.66 -15.26
C LYS A 33 -12.16 11.59 -16.25
N SER A 34 -10.93 11.39 -15.75
CA SER A 34 -9.70 11.38 -16.58
C SER A 34 -9.55 10.12 -17.43
N TYR A 35 -9.92 8.97 -16.87
CA TYR A 35 -9.70 7.66 -17.52
C TYR A 35 -10.98 7.01 -18.06
N LYS A 36 -12.14 7.65 -17.86
CA LYS A 36 -13.45 7.17 -18.32
C LYS A 36 -13.66 5.67 -17.99
N ASN A 37 -13.79 4.84 -19.03
CA ASN A 37 -14.04 3.39 -18.89
C ASN A 37 -12.77 2.53 -19.04
N GLU A 38 -11.60 3.13 -19.17
CA GLU A 38 -10.35 2.38 -19.35
C GLU A 38 -9.97 1.59 -18.10
N VAL A 39 -10.32 2.11 -16.90
CA VAL A 39 -9.94 1.55 -15.59
C VAL A 39 -11.05 1.70 -14.58
N ASN A 40 -11.21 0.70 -13.75
CA ASN A 40 -12.14 0.73 -12.63
C ASN A 40 -11.54 1.42 -11.40
N PHE A 41 -12.25 2.41 -10.85
CA PHE A 41 -11.88 3.13 -9.64
C PHE A 41 -12.99 3.01 -8.59
N PHE A 42 -12.62 2.67 -7.34
CA PHE A 42 -13.55 2.46 -6.23
C PHE A 42 -13.17 3.26 -4.99
N ILE A 43 -14.16 3.67 -4.22
CA ILE A 43 -13.95 4.27 -2.91
C ILE A 43 -13.78 3.14 -1.90
N GLY A 44 -12.69 3.16 -1.14
CA GLY A 44 -12.40 2.17 -0.11
C GLY A 44 -10.93 2.20 0.32
N SER A 45 -10.61 1.36 1.29
CA SER A 45 -9.24 1.16 1.81
C SER A 45 -8.65 -0.21 1.46
N SER A 46 -9.46 -1.11 0.90
CA SER A 46 -9.07 -2.46 0.48
C SER A 46 -9.91 -2.92 -0.71
N PRO A 47 -9.48 -3.93 -1.48
CA PRO A 47 -10.28 -4.50 -2.56
C PRO A 47 -11.59 -5.13 -2.04
N LYS A 48 -12.68 -4.96 -2.78
CA LYS A 48 -13.97 -5.60 -2.49
C LYS A 48 -14.08 -7.02 -3.05
N PHE A 49 -13.19 -7.40 -3.96
CA PHE A 49 -13.13 -8.71 -4.63
C PHE A 49 -11.69 -9.21 -4.67
N LEU A 50 -11.49 -10.47 -5.03
CA LEU A 50 -10.16 -11.07 -5.12
C LEU A 50 -9.35 -10.45 -6.26
N VAL A 51 -8.12 -10.05 -5.93
CA VAL A 51 -7.08 -9.58 -6.84
C VAL A 51 -5.84 -10.47 -6.70
N ASP A 52 -4.87 -10.40 -7.61
CA ASP A 52 -3.63 -11.15 -7.44
C ASP A 52 -2.72 -10.47 -6.42
N TYR A 53 -2.54 -9.17 -6.51
CA TYR A 53 -1.76 -8.37 -5.57
C TYR A 53 -2.51 -7.08 -5.20
N SER A 54 -2.38 -6.66 -3.95
CA SER A 54 -2.69 -5.29 -3.54
C SER A 54 -1.41 -4.50 -3.41
N MET A 55 -1.38 -3.28 -3.96
CA MET A 55 -0.22 -2.41 -3.93
C MET A 55 -0.58 -1.05 -3.31
N MET A 56 0.19 -0.61 -2.31
CA MET A 56 0.01 0.66 -1.62
C MET A 56 1.29 1.48 -1.71
N SER A 57 1.19 2.66 -2.34
CA SER A 57 2.32 3.59 -2.48
C SER A 57 2.06 4.87 -1.68
N GLY A 58 2.89 5.12 -0.67
CA GLY A 58 2.78 6.27 0.23
C GLY A 58 1.54 6.31 1.12
N THR A 59 0.74 5.25 1.13
CA THR A 59 -0.59 5.20 1.78
C THR A 59 -0.48 5.39 3.30
N TYR A 60 0.57 4.87 3.91
CA TYR A 60 0.72 4.83 5.37
C TYR A 60 1.63 5.91 5.94
N ASN A 61 2.25 6.72 5.09
CA ASN A 61 3.25 7.71 5.51
C ASN A 61 2.62 8.94 6.18
N LEU A 62 1.40 9.34 5.81
CA LEU A 62 0.72 10.50 6.37
C LEU A 62 -0.35 10.09 7.36
N THR A 63 -0.32 10.67 8.57
CA THR A 63 -1.29 10.43 9.61
C THR A 63 -1.75 11.73 10.27
N LYS A 64 -3.00 11.74 10.75
CA LYS A 64 -3.56 12.83 11.55
C LYS A 64 -3.47 12.54 13.06
N THR A 65 -3.30 11.27 13.45
CA THR A 65 -3.10 10.94 14.87
C THR A 65 -1.67 11.23 15.30
N LYS A 66 -1.50 11.55 16.58
CA LYS A 66 -0.17 11.66 17.23
C LYS A 66 0.26 10.34 17.90
N SER A 67 -0.65 9.37 17.97
CA SER A 67 -0.37 8.06 18.58
C SER A 67 0.16 7.07 17.55
N THR A 68 1.41 6.66 17.71
CA THR A 68 2.03 5.60 16.89
C THR A 68 1.27 4.30 17.02
N LEU A 69 0.83 3.93 18.23
CA LEU A 69 0.08 2.70 18.48
C LEU A 69 -1.24 2.64 17.71
N ILE A 70 -2.00 3.75 17.71
CA ILE A 70 -3.28 3.80 16.96
C ILE A 70 -3.02 3.65 15.47
N TRP A 71 -1.98 4.33 14.96
CA TRP A 71 -1.66 4.29 13.53
C TRP A 71 -1.13 2.92 13.10
N GLU A 72 -0.28 2.27 13.90
CA GLU A 72 0.18 0.90 13.66
C GLU A 72 -0.97 -0.10 13.63
N LYS A 73 -1.89 -0.04 14.58
CA LYS A 73 -3.09 -0.90 14.57
C LYS A 73 -3.89 -0.74 13.27
N TYR A 74 -4.06 0.50 12.81
CA TYR A 74 -4.71 0.78 11.53
C TYR A 74 -3.95 0.17 10.35
N ILE A 75 -2.62 0.35 10.29
CA ILE A 75 -1.77 -0.20 9.23
C ILE A 75 -1.89 -1.71 9.17
N TYR A 76 -1.70 -2.38 10.30
CA TYR A 76 -1.76 -3.85 10.35
C TYR A 76 -3.14 -4.37 9.97
N PHE A 77 -4.20 -3.79 10.51
CA PHE A 77 -5.57 -4.13 10.14
C PHE A 77 -5.81 -3.98 8.63
N ASN A 78 -5.41 -2.85 8.06
CA ASN A 78 -5.62 -2.58 6.63
C ASN A 78 -4.79 -3.51 5.73
N LEU A 79 -3.54 -3.81 6.10
CA LEU A 79 -2.70 -4.78 5.39
C LEU A 79 -3.31 -6.20 5.45
N GLU A 80 -3.84 -6.62 6.60
CA GLU A 80 -4.55 -7.91 6.73
C GLU A 80 -5.80 -7.97 5.85
N GLU A 81 -6.60 -6.90 5.81
CA GLU A 81 -7.77 -6.84 4.92
C GLU A 81 -7.36 -6.90 3.44
N CYS A 82 -6.29 -6.23 3.05
CA CYS A 82 -5.72 -6.33 1.71
C CYS A 82 -5.19 -7.74 1.42
N LEU A 83 -4.49 -8.37 2.39
CA LEU A 83 -4.02 -9.75 2.26
C LEU A 83 -5.17 -10.74 2.07
N LYS A 84 -6.26 -10.62 2.85
CA LYS A 84 -7.45 -11.48 2.69
C LYS A 84 -8.01 -11.44 1.26
N LYS A 85 -7.92 -10.28 0.60
CA LYS A 85 -8.42 -10.05 -0.75
C LYS A 85 -7.36 -10.22 -1.86
N SER A 86 -6.13 -10.53 -1.51
CA SER A 86 -5.05 -10.79 -2.46
C SER A 86 -4.74 -12.27 -2.53
N ARG A 87 -4.70 -12.86 -3.73
CA ARG A 87 -4.35 -14.28 -3.92
C ARG A 87 -2.90 -14.57 -3.59
N ARG A 88 -2.00 -13.64 -3.96
CA ARG A 88 -0.56 -13.83 -3.84
C ARG A 88 0.08 -13.02 -2.74
N GLY A 89 -0.35 -11.77 -2.52
CA GLY A 89 0.25 -10.95 -1.48
C GLY A 89 -0.02 -9.46 -1.59
N VAL A 90 0.70 -8.70 -0.77
CA VAL A 90 0.67 -7.22 -0.77
C VAL A 90 2.06 -6.65 -0.93
N ILE A 91 2.13 -5.48 -1.57
CA ILE A 91 3.36 -4.72 -1.76
C ILE A 91 3.07 -3.30 -1.27
N PHE A 92 3.93 -2.74 -0.42
CA PHE A 92 3.77 -1.37 0.02
C PHE A 92 5.10 -0.73 0.38
N ASN A 93 5.16 0.58 0.33
CA ASN A 93 6.28 1.33 0.86
C ASN A 93 5.88 2.12 2.10
N ILE A 94 6.86 2.33 2.97
CA ILE A 94 6.69 3.07 4.21
C ILE A 94 8.00 3.76 4.60
N GLN A 95 7.89 4.94 5.24
CA GLN A 95 9.05 5.60 5.82
C GLN A 95 9.59 4.79 6.99
N ASN A 96 10.90 4.51 6.98
CA ASN A 96 11.59 3.71 7.98
C ASN A 96 12.44 4.56 8.92
N SER A 97 12.55 4.15 10.16
CA SER A 97 13.54 4.66 11.11
C SER A 97 13.87 3.60 12.17
N LYS A 98 14.96 3.83 12.92
CA LYS A 98 15.40 2.93 14.00
C LYS A 98 14.34 2.68 15.07
N PHE A 99 13.47 3.67 15.32
CA PHE A 99 12.37 3.60 16.29
C PHE A 99 11.10 4.15 15.66
N THR A 100 9.98 3.52 15.94
CA THR A 100 8.66 4.00 15.52
C THR A 100 8.38 5.40 16.06
N LYS A 101 8.04 6.33 15.18
CA LYS A 101 7.73 7.73 15.55
C LYS A 101 6.79 8.40 14.56
N ILE A 102 6.18 9.49 15.01
CA ILE A 102 5.46 10.44 14.16
C ILE A 102 6.14 11.80 14.28
N ARG A 103 6.55 12.38 13.16
CA ARG A 103 7.13 13.73 13.08
C ARG A 103 6.50 14.48 11.91
N ASN A 104 5.99 15.68 12.15
CA ASN A 104 5.34 16.51 11.12
C ASN A 104 4.23 15.76 10.35
N ASN A 105 3.39 15.01 11.07
CA ASN A 105 2.34 14.14 10.52
C ASN A 105 2.86 13.01 9.60
N ILE A 106 4.17 12.78 9.56
CA ILE A 106 4.76 11.64 8.86
C ILE A 106 5.05 10.55 9.89
N TYR A 107 4.53 9.36 9.60
CA TYR A 107 4.79 8.16 10.36
C TYR A 107 6.04 7.47 9.83
N TYR A 108 6.94 7.12 10.72
CA TYR A 108 8.15 6.34 10.47
C TYR A 108 8.01 5.02 11.20
N ALA A 109 8.05 3.93 10.48
CA ALA A 109 7.96 2.58 11.00
C ALA A 109 9.35 2.04 11.39
N GLU A 110 9.34 1.03 12.22
CA GLU A 110 10.46 0.14 12.45
C GLU A 110 10.27 -1.10 11.56
N ALA A 111 11.06 -1.23 10.50
CA ALA A 111 10.87 -2.25 9.47
C ALA A 111 10.90 -3.68 10.04
N GLU A 112 11.82 -3.97 10.97
CA GLU A 112 11.91 -5.29 11.60
C GLU A 112 10.67 -5.65 12.43
N LYS A 113 10.00 -4.67 13.03
CA LYS A 113 8.75 -4.87 13.75
C LYS A 113 7.61 -5.31 12.82
N ILE A 114 7.48 -4.66 11.67
CA ILE A 114 6.51 -5.06 10.63
C ILE A 114 6.83 -6.46 10.13
N LYS A 115 8.09 -6.74 9.80
CA LYS A 115 8.53 -8.04 9.33
C LYS A 115 8.20 -9.15 10.32
N SER A 116 8.57 -8.98 11.59
CA SER A 116 8.31 -9.96 12.66
C SER A 116 6.81 -10.23 12.83
N PHE A 117 5.96 -9.19 12.76
CA PHE A 117 4.51 -9.33 12.87
C PHE A 117 3.93 -10.24 11.77
N PHE A 118 4.33 -10.05 10.52
CA PHE A 118 3.79 -10.85 9.42
C PHE A 118 4.45 -12.23 9.29
N LEU A 119 5.73 -12.37 9.67
CA LEU A 119 6.37 -13.67 9.79
C LEU A 119 5.66 -14.58 10.82
N SER A 120 5.20 -14.03 11.94
CA SER A 120 4.43 -14.78 12.96
C SER A 120 3.10 -15.32 12.44
N LYS A 121 2.61 -14.83 11.31
CA LYS A 121 1.39 -15.27 10.63
C LYS A 121 1.64 -16.27 9.48
N ASN A 122 2.83 -16.86 9.45
CA ASN A 122 3.26 -17.84 8.42
C ASN A 122 3.26 -17.28 6.98
N LEU A 123 3.54 -15.99 6.84
CA LEU A 123 3.71 -15.32 5.55
C LEU A 123 5.20 -15.20 5.22
N GLU A 124 5.54 -15.15 3.95
CA GLU A 124 6.88 -14.76 3.52
C GLU A 124 6.96 -13.23 3.51
N VAL A 125 8.00 -12.69 4.15
CA VAL A 125 8.15 -11.22 4.30
C VAL A 125 9.56 -10.81 3.93
N ASN A 126 9.67 -10.01 2.89
CA ASN A 126 10.92 -9.38 2.46
C ASN A 126 10.74 -7.87 2.39
N TYR A 127 11.80 -7.11 2.65
CA TYR A 127 11.84 -5.69 2.38
C TYR A 127 13.23 -5.25 1.92
N PHE A 128 13.28 -4.15 1.20
CA PHE A 128 14.52 -3.53 0.76
C PHE A 128 14.41 -2.00 0.79
N GLN A 129 15.55 -1.35 0.87
CA GLN A 129 15.64 0.11 0.81
C GLN A 129 15.28 0.62 -0.58
N SER A 130 14.49 1.69 -0.64
CA SER A 130 14.23 2.37 -1.92
C SER A 130 15.52 3.01 -2.45
N GLU A 131 15.81 2.81 -3.73
CA GLU A 131 16.96 3.44 -4.38
C GLU A 131 16.85 4.97 -4.46
N ASN A 132 15.61 5.48 -4.54
CA ASN A 132 15.34 6.90 -4.76
C ASN A 132 15.12 7.70 -3.46
N PHE A 133 14.83 7.05 -2.34
CA PHE A 133 14.45 7.70 -1.09
C PHE A 133 15.12 7.02 0.10
N SER A 134 16.04 7.71 0.76
CA SER A 134 16.91 7.17 1.82
C SER A 134 16.20 6.59 3.05
N ASN A 135 14.96 7.02 3.31
CA ASN A 135 14.18 6.53 4.45
C ASN A 135 12.97 5.69 4.02
N ASP A 136 12.83 5.38 2.74
CA ASP A 136 11.68 4.63 2.24
C ASP A 136 12.06 3.18 2.04
N VAL A 137 11.32 2.26 2.64
CA VAL A 137 11.48 0.82 2.45
C VAL A 137 10.26 0.25 1.75
N ILE A 138 10.50 -0.72 0.89
CA ILE A 138 9.47 -1.41 0.12
C ILE A 138 9.34 -2.83 0.65
N PHE A 139 8.15 -3.16 1.13
CA PHE A 139 7.80 -4.48 1.62
C PHE A 139 7.12 -5.34 0.57
N TYR A 140 7.45 -6.61 0.59
CA TYR A 140 6.72 -7.70 -0.07
C TYR A 140 6.25 -8.68 0.98
N ILE A 141 4.95 -8.85 1.12
CA ILE A 141 4.34 -9.84 2.01
C ILE A 141 3.58 -10.81 1.11
N ILE A 142 4.07 -12.05 1.01
CA ILE A 142 3.61 -13.05 0.06
C ILE A 142 2.98 -14.21 0.81
N LYS A 143 1.87 -14.70 0.30
CA LYS A 143 1.23 -15.93 0.78
C LYS A 143 2.03 -17.15 0.28
N LYS A 144 2.24 -18.10 1.17
CA LYS A 144 2.82 -19.39 0.84
C LYS A 144 1.80 -20.29 0.15
#